data_9b292daf00a44098cf400b8bbac5bd12
#
_entry.id   9b292daf00a44098cf400b8bbac5bd12
#
_cell.length_a   1.000
_cell.length_b   1.000
_cell.length_c   1.000
_cell.angle_alpha   90.00
_cell.angle_beta   90.00
_cell.angle_gamma   90.00
#
_symmetry.space_group_name_H-M   'P 1'
#
loop_
_entity.id
_entity.type
_entity.pdbx_description
1 polymer ?
#
loop_
_entity_poly.entity_id
_entity_poly.type
_entity_poly.pdbx_seq_one_letter_code
_entity_poly.pdbx_strand_id
1 'polypeptide(L)'
;MCGENMITLNNQTTNGQRGLKTRLAGKLAIAALLVATQPAFAEAQKAVPKQLATVGSLKIDNLTISKAPPSDAKRFYLVDPGHFNMTSQTFVMDANNSKLQIHGIIDGGKLPHVMTSSTGKFVGIANTTYDRIAHGKRDDYVRLHDAQTLEPVADIDIPEIRFLTGLIERLSAFSTDDKFMLVQQFSPSSGVGLVDLEQKKYVKTMEVPDCYHIFPAAKQNFFMHCRDGSLLQVAYDDQGNTKQKNTKVFHAENEYLHNNPYYSNSAGRLVWPTYEGKIFQAKLSDSGAEFLKPIEIFSDKEKKEKWAPGGWQPVAMHKERNEIYLLADKRAKWTHKTASRYVVVADATTGKRLRRIDMKHNIDSIAVTQDKNPTLIAASLEHKSVYTFDALNGKPLASMDEMGKAPQMIVTMDK
;
A
#
# COMPACT_ATOMS: atom_id res chain seq x y z
N MET A 1 11.98 -18.76 -49.65
CA MET A 1 10.83 -19.28 -50.46
C MET A 1 9.61 -18.85 -49.68
N CYS A 2 8.99 -17.82 -50.20
CA CYS A 2 7.59 -17.57 -50.53
C CYS A 2 6.62 -17.67 -49.33
N GLY A 3 5.73 -16.71 -49.07
CA GLY A 3 5.27 -15.57 -49.86
C GLY A 3 4.40 -14.64 -49.03
N GLU A 4 4.42 -13.42 -49.44
CA GLU A 4 3.59 -12.31 -49.02
C GLU A 4 2.11 -12.53 -49.37
N ASN A 5 1.22 -12.02 -48.50
CA ASN A 5 -0.12 -11.63 -48.93
C ASN A 5 -0.52 -10.29 -48.29
N MET A 6 -0.41 -9.29 -49.14
CA MET A 6 -0.96 -7.95 -48.94
C MET A 6 -2.46 -7.97 -49.28
N ILE A 7 -3.31 -7.51 -48.41
CA ILE A 7 -4.71 -7.19 -48.71
C ILE A 7 -4.88 -5.69 -48.69
N THR A 8 -5.05 -5.12 -49.86
CA THR A 8 -5.44 -3.73 -50.14
C THR A 8 -6.95 -3.59 -49.98
N LEU A 9 -7.40 -2.63 -49.19
CA LEU A 9 -8.79 -2.20 -49.16
C LEU A 9 -8.95 -0.85 -49.86
N ASN A 10 -9.78 -0.86 -50.88
CA ASN A 10 -10.17 0.25 -51.74
C ASN A 10 -11.14 1.22 -51.02
N ASN A 11 -10.83 2.48 -51.14
CA ASN A 11 -11.75 3.61 -50.92
C ASN A 11 -12.79 3.70 -52.03
N GLN A 12 -14.03 3.84 -51.71
CA GLN A 12 -15.02 4.49 -52.60
C GLN A 12 -15.81 5.56 -51.82
N THR A 13 -15.58 6.77 -52.22
CA THR A 13 -16.37 7.96 -51.96
C THR A 13 -17.59 8.00 -52.87
N THR A 14 -18.76 8.32 -52.35
CA THR A 14 -19.88 8.87 -53.16
C THR A 14 -20.52 10.06 -52.51
N ASN A 15 -20.40 11.17 -53.19
CA ASN A 15 -21.09 12.44 -52.99
C ASN A 15 -22.61 12.30 -53.31
N GLY A 16 -23.43 13.01 -52.56
CA GLY A 16 -24.84 13.20 -52.86
C GLY A 16 -25.44 14.44 -52.17
N GLN A 17 -25.17 15.59 -52.75
CA GLN A 17 -25.92 16.82 -52.44
C GLN A 17 -27.32 16.75 -53.02
N ARG A 18 -28.36 17.15 -52.28
CA ARG A 18 -29.55 17.87 -52.77
C ARG A 18 -30.14 18.78 -51.68
N GLY A 19 -30.10 20.05 -51.95
CA GLY A 19 -30.75 21.07 -51.19
C GLY A 19 -32.21 21.26 -51.60
N LEU A 20 -33.00 21.80 -50.71
CA LEU A 20 -34.22 22.55 -51.07
C LEU A 20 -34.40 23.74 -50.12
N LYS A 21 -34.46 24.95 -50.73
CA LYS A 21 -34.87 26.22 -50.13
C LYS A 21 -36.41 26.36 -50.20
N THR A 22 -37.01 27.00 -49.19
CA THR A 22 -38.08 28.00 -49.31
C THR A 22 -38.44 28.47 -47.87
N ARG A 23 -38.28 29.75 -47.54
CA ARG A 23 -39.11 30.99 -47.61
C ARG A 23 -40.43 30.82 -46.84
N LEU A 24 -40.90 31.63 -45.99
CA LEU A 24 -40.89 33.08 -45.67
C LEU A 24 -41.89 33.34 -44.51
N ALA A 25 -41.53 34.22 -43.60
CA ALA A 25 -42.30 35.32 -43.03
C ALA A 25 -43.59 35.05 -42.20
N GLY A 26 -43.63 35.71 -41.06
CA GLY A 26 -44.84 36.06 -40.31
C GLY A 26 -44.53 36.65 -38.93
N LYS A 27 -44.45 38.00 -38.87
CA LYS A 27 -44.39 38.78 -37.64
C LYS A 27 -45.71 38.62 -36.84
N LEU A 28 -45.61 38.48 -35.52
CA LEU A 28 -46.44 39.29 -34.60
C LEU A 28 -45.86 39.18 -33.16
N ALA A 29 -45.62 40.37 -32.62
CA ALA A 29 -45.24 40.55 -31.23
C ALA A 29 -46.47 40.47 -30.33
N ILE A 30 -46.38 39.69 -29.25
CA ILE A 30 -47.18 39.88 -28.06
C ILE A 30 -46.25 39.77 -26.86
N ALA A 31 -46.01 40.93 -26.22
CA ALA A 31 -45.40 40.99 -24.93
C ALA A 31 -46.37 40.49 -23.87
N ALA A 32 -46.06 39.38 -23.25
CA ALA A 32 -46.73 38.98 -22.02
C ALA A 32 -45.63 38.88 -20.92
N LEU A 33 -45.73 39.81 -19.97
CA LEU A 33 -45.00 39.83 -18.71
C LEU A 33 -45.37 38.54 -17.94
N LEU A 34 -44.49 37.56 -17.93
CA LEU A 34 -44.56 36.43 -16.98
C LEU A 34 -43.49 36.68 -15.91
N VAL A 35 -43.97 37.17 -14.76
CA VAL A 35 -43.24 37.15 -13.51
C VAL A 35 -42.97 35.68 -13.19
N ALA A 36 -41.76 35.24 -13.44
CA ALA A 36 -41.29 33.94 -13.00
C ALA A 36 -41.07 33.98 -11.49
N THR A 37 -42.06 33.53 -10.74
CA THR A 37 -41.86 33.12 -9.36
C THR A 37 -41.00 31.86 -9.39
N GLN A 38 -39.73 31.98 -9.04
CA GLN A 38 -38.91 30.84 -8.72
C GLN A 38 -39.52 30.13 -7.52
N PRO A 39 -39.81 28.83 -7.58
CA PRO A 39 -40.09 28.10 -6.36
C PRO A 39 -38.79 28.07 -5.56
N ALA A 40 -38.79 28.75 -4.42
CA ALA A 40 -37.83 28.50 -3.38
C ALA A 40 -37.88 27.00 -3.07
N PHE A 41 -36.85 26.24 -3.44
CA PHE A 41 -36.61 24.94 -2.85
C PHE A 41 -36.27 25.21 -1.38
N ALA A 42 -37.30 25.34 -0.57
CA ALA A 42 -37.20 25.14 0.85
C ALA A 42 -36.76 23.68 1.00
N GLU A 43 -35.53 23.47 1.42
CA GLU A 43 -35.09 22.21 2.01
C GLU A 43 -36.06 21.87 3.13
N ALA A 44 -37.04 21.10 2.80
CA ALA A 44 -37.77 20.36 3.79
C ALA A 44 -36.77 19.31 4.33
N GLN A 45 -36.07 19.67 5.40
CA GLN A 45 -35.55 18.67 6.33
C GLN A 45 -36.75 17.81 6.72
N LYS A 46 -36.94 16.71 5.99
CA LYS A 46 -37.86 15.67 6.38
C LYS A 46 -37.38 15.20 7.74
N ALA A 47 -38.07 15.60 8.78
CA ALA A 47 -37.94 15.01 10.09
C ALA A 47 -37.96 13.50 9.90
N VAL A 48 -36.88 12.83 10.25
CA VAL A 48 -36.81 11.37 10.27
C VAL A 48 -37.99 10.90 11.10
N PRO A 49 -38.87 10.03 10.56
CA PRO A 49 -40.02 9.57 11.30
C PRO A 49 -39.55 8.92 12.60
N LYS A 50 -40.03 9.39 13.71
CA LYS A 50 -39.68 8.94 15.06
C LYS A 50 -40.11 7.50 15.37
N GLN A 51 -40.79 6.83 14.44
CA GLN A 51 -41.19 5.44 14.53
C GLN A 51 -41.00 4.79 13.15
N LEU A 52 -39.91 4.05 12.98
CA LEU A 52 -39.86 3.00 11.98
C LEU A 52 -40.88 1.93 12.42
N ALA A 53 -41.83 1.64 11.56
CA ALA A 53 -42.84 0.62 11.80
C ALA A 53 -42.09 -0.71 12.08
N THR A 54 -42.46 -1.36 13.19
CA THR A 54 -42.00 -2.72 13.50
C THR A 54 -42.53 -3.66 12.45
N VAL A 55 -41.69 -4.22 11.63
CA VAL A 55 -42.05 -5.37 10.79
C VAL A 55 -41.93 -6.62 11.67
N GLY A 56 -43.04 -7.04 12.21
CA GLY A 56 -43.09 -8.18 13.14
C GLY A 56 -42.54 -7.85 14.54
N SER A 57 -42.18 -8.86 15.30
CA SER A 57 -41.59 -8.76 16.67
C SER A 57 -40.12 -8.42 16.73
N LEU A 58 -39.50 -8.06 15.61
CA LEU A 58 -38.09 -7.72 15.56
C LEU A 58 -37.87 -6.30 16.10
N LYS A 59 -37.11 -6.18 17.18
CA LYS A 59 -36.57 -4.89 17.62
C LYS A 59 -35.57 -4.43 16.57
N ILE A 60 -35.74 -3.24 16.05
CA ILE A 60 -34.68 -2.61 15.24
C ILE A 60 -33.58 -2.18 16.21
N ASP A 61 -32.41 -2.78 16.05
CA ASP A 61 -31.24 -2.38 16.83
C ASP A 61 -30.90 -0.92 16.51
N ASN A 62 -30.58 -0.16 17.55
CA ASN A 62 -30.07 1.20 17.36
C ASN A 62 -28.68 1.10 16.74
N LEU A 63 -28.51 1.70 15.58
CA LEU A 63 -27.18 1.83 14.98
C LEU A 63 -26.31 2.70 15.88
N THR A 64 -25.25 2.12 16.43
CA THR A 64 -24.24 2.84 17.19
C THR A 64 -23.03 3.06 16.31
N ILE A 65 -22.69 4.31 16.05
CA ILE A 65 -21.47 4.69 15.34
C ILE A 65 -20.44 5.06 16.43
N SER A 66 -19.33 4.35 16.45
CA SER A 66 -18.20 4.63 17.36
C SER A 66 -16.94 4.96 16.55
N LYS A 67 -16.07 5.79 17.12
CA LYS A 67 -14.75 6.05 16.55
C LYS A 67 -13.77 4.98 17.02
N ALA A 68 -12.86 4.58 16.16
CA ALA A 68 -11.71 3.78 16.57
C ALA A 68 -10.86 4.57 17.59
N PRO A 69 -10.18 3.89 18.51
CA PRO A 69 -9.21 4.54 19.39
C PRO A 69 -8.14 5.29 18.56
N PRO A 70 -7.50 6.33 19.10
CA PRO A 70 -6.34 6.93 18.45
C PRO A 70 -5.28 5.88 18.13
N SER A 71 -4.65 5.99 16.96
CA SER A 71 -3.61 5.05 16.55
C SER A 71 -2.40 5.13 17.48
N ASP A 72 -2.00 4.01 18.05
CA ASP A 72 -0.80 3.85 18.86
C ASP A 72 0.18 2.85 18.23
N ALA A 73 1.24 2.49 18.94
CA ALA A 73 2.24 1.55 18.45
C ALA A 73 1.70 0.12 18.20
N LYS A 74 0.54 -0.22 18.73
CA LYS A 74 -0.12 -1.53 18.55
C LYS A 74 -1.10 -1.56 17.38
N ARG A 75 -1.43 -0.40 16.79
CA ARG A 75 -2.26 -0.32 15.61
C ARG A 75 -1.59 -0.98 14.42
N PHE A 76 -2.32 -1.83 13.72
CA PHE A 76 -1.90 -2.37 12.44
C PHE A 76 -3.07 -2.47 11.46
N TYR A 77 -2.72 -2.56 10.19
CA TYR A 77 -3.65 -2.68 9.09
C TYR A 77 -3.34 -3.99 8.36
N LEU A 78 -4.32 -4.89 8.29
CA LEU A 78 -4.18 -6.15 7.58
C LEU A 78 -4.85 -6.01 6.22
N VAL A 79 -4.06 -6.09 5.15
CA VAL A 79 -4.53 -5.89 3.78
C VAL A 79 -4.85 -7.23 3.13
N ASP A 80 -6.10 -7.39 2.70
CA ASP A 80 -6.59 -8.49 1.90
C ASP A 80 -6.85 -8.03 0.45
N PRO A 81 -6.00 -8.40 -0.52
CA PRO A 81 -6.21 -8.08 -1.93
C PRO A 81 -7.28 -8.96 -2.60
N GLY A 82 -7.93 -9.87 -1.85
CA GLY A 82 -8.99 -10.73 -2.35
C GLY A 82 -8.56 -11.68 -3.47
N HIS A 83 -7.33 -12.24 -3.45
CA HIS A 83 -6.77 -13.06 -4.53
C HIS A 83 -6.72 -12.34 -5.89
N PHE A 84 -6.25 -11.09 -5.90
CA PHE A 84 -6.19 -10.23 -7.09
C PHE A 84 -7.57 -9.84 -7.66
N ASN A 85 -8.61 -9.88 -6.84
CA ASN A 85 -9.92 -9.35 -7.19
C ASN A 85 -9.85 -7.84 -7.50
N MET A 86 -10.95 -7.31 -8.03
CA MET A 86 -11.06 -5.87 -8.34
C MET A 86 -11.29 -5.02 -7.11
N THR A 87 -11.70 -5.63 -6.01
CA THR A 87 -11.88 -5.00 -4.70
C THR A 87 -11.02 -5.68 -3.65
N SER A 88 -10.55 -4.91 -2.72
CA SER A 88 -9.75 -5.35 -1.57
C SER A 88 -10.35 -4.82 -0.28
N GLN A 89 -9.90 -5.35 0.83
CA GLN A 89 -10.28 -4.92 2.17
C GLN A 89 -9.03 -4.68 3.01
N THR A 90 -9.09 -3.67 3.84
CA THR A 90 -8.04 -3.39 4.84
C THR A 90 -8.69 -3.38 6.21
N PHE A 91 -8.39 -4.38 7.02
CA PHE A 91 -8.87 -4.47 8.39
C PHE A 91 -8.04 -3.57 9.29
N VAL A 92 -8.70 -2.68 10.01
CA VAL A 92 -8.08 -1.79 11.01
C VAL A 92 -8.11 -2.49 12.35
N MET A 93 -6.94 -2.80 12.91
CA MET A 93 -6.83 -3.70 14.06
C MET A 93 -5.83 -3.19 15.10
N ASP A 94 -5.96 -3.67 16.33
CA ASP A 94 -4.99 -3.48 17.39
C ASP A 94 -4.45 -4.84 17.90
N ALA A 95 -3.13 -4.92 18.05
CA ALA A 95 -2.43 -6.08 18.59
C ALA A 95 -2.41 -6.06 20.14
N ASN A 96 -3.58 -6.13 20.76
CA ASN A 96 -3.68 -6.21 22.20
C ASN A 96 -3.28 -7.60 22.71
N ASN A 97 -2.62 -7.67 23.88
CA ASN A 97 -1.96 -8.87 24.39
C ASN A 97 -2.89 -10.09 24.60
N SER A 98 -4.18 -9.89 24.78
CA SER A 98 -5.12 -10.97 25.10
C SER A 98 -6.23 -11.17 24.06
N LYS A 99 -6.44 -10.20 23.17
CA LYS A 99 -7.52 -10.25 22.18
C LYS A 99 -7.21 -9.34 21.01
N LEU A 100 -7.36 -9.86 19.79
CA LEU A 100 -7.39 -9.04 18.58
C LEU A 100 -8.75 -8.35 18.47
N GLN A 101 -8.76 -7.11 18.02
CA GLN A 101 -9.97 -6.33 17.82
C GLN A 101 -9.93 -5.67 16.45
N ILE A 102 -11.02 -5.84 15.70
CA ILE A 102 -11.28 -5.11 14.46
C ILE A 102 -12.04 -3.84 14.82
N HIS A 103 -11.51 -2.68 14.45
CA HIS A 103 -12.15 -1.38 14.64
C HIS A 103 -12.99 -0.98 13.43
N GLY A 104 -12.71 -1.56 12.28
CA GLY A 104 -13.43 -1.35 11.05
C GLY A 104 -12.69 -1.89 9.84
N ILE A 105 -13.28 -1.69 8.67
CA ILE A 105 -12.74 -2.14 7.38
C ILE A 105 -12.76 -0.95 6.44
N ILE A 106 -11.65 -0.75 5.72
CA ILE A 106 -11.53 0.25 4.66
C ILE A 106 -11.49 -0.50 3.34
N ASP A 107 -12.36 -0.11 2.40
CA ASP A 107 -12.39 -0.69 1.07
C ASP A 107 -11.28 -0.11 0.19
N GLY A 108 -10.77 -0.92 -0.71
CA GLY A 108 -9.81 -0.53 -1.73
C GLY A 108 -10.15 -1.13 -3.09
N GLY A 109 -9.50 -0.59 -4.12
CA GLY A 109 -9.54 -1.14 -5.46
C GLY A 109 -8.58 -2.32 -5.64
N LYS A 110 -8.13 -2.53 -6.86
CA LYS A 110 -7.20 -3.59 -7.21
C LYS A 110 -5.80 -3.34 -6.66
N LEU A 111 -5.28 -4.29 -5.88
CA LEU A 111 -3.93 -4.25 -5.30
C LEU A 111 -3.62 -2.89 -4.65
N PRO A 112 -4.32 -2.51 -3.57
CA PRO A 112 -4.14 -1.22 -2.93
C PRO A 112 -2.76 -1.13 -2.28
N HIS A 113 -2.16 0.05 -2.29
CA HIS A 113 -1.01 0.32 -1.45
C HIS A 113 -1.48 1.14 -0.24
N VAL A 114 -1.48 0.48 0.92
CA VAL A 114 -1.91 1.06 2.19
C VAL A 114 -0.70 1.61 2.92
N MET A 115 -0.83 2.80 3.45
CA MET A 115 0.22 3.46 4.22
C MET A 115 -0.36 4.32 5.35
N THR A 116 0.43 4.54 6.38
CA THR A 116 0.02 5.33 7.54
C THR A 116 0.82 6.62 7.61
N SER A 117 0.16 7.71 8.01
CA SER A 117 0.86 8.95 8.34
C SER A 117 1.74 8.77 9.58
N SER A 118 2.80 9.56 9.72
CA SER A 118 3.72 9.50 10.88
C SER A 118 3.01 9.79 12.20
N THR A 119 2.01 10.67 12.15
CA THR A 119 1.16 11.02 13.31
C THR A 119 0.14 9.93 13.65
N GLY A 120 -0.17 9.03 12.74
CA GLY A 120 -1.25 8.05 12.84
C GLY A 120 -2.66 8.66 12.72
N LYS A 121 -2.75 9.90 12.26
CA LYS A 121 -4.02 10.59 12.06
C LYS A 121 -4.72 10.15 10.78
N PHE A 122 -3.95 9.77 9.77
CA PHE A 122 -4.45 9.41 8.46
C PHE A 122 -3.97 8.03 8.01
N VAL A 123 -4.83 7.37 7.22
CA VAL A 123 -4.50 6.20 6.41
C VAL A 123 -4.64 6.60 4.95
N GLY A 124 -3.58 6.46 4.19
CA GLY A 124 -3.58 6.71 2.75
C GLY A 124 -3.66 5.40 1.97
N ILE A 125 -4.43 5.38 0.92
CA ILE A 125 -4.54 4.23 0.03
C ILE A 125 -4.38 4.69 -1.42
N ALA A 126 -3.35 4.18 -2.09
CA ALA A 126 -3.25 4.34 -3.53
C ALA A 126 -4.05 3.23 -4.20
N ASN A 127 -5.07 3.62 -4.93
CA ASN A 127 -6.10 2.74 -5.50
C ASN A 127 -6.06 2.67 -7.02
N THR A 128 -6.61 1.58 -7.55
CA THR A 128 -6.91 1.40 -8.98
C THR A 128 -8.30 0.78 -9.11
N THR A 129 -9.16 1.39 -9.89
CA THR A 129 -10.47 0.85 -10.26
C THR A 129 -10.65 0.84 -11.78
N TYR A 130 -11.72 0.21 -12.24
CA TYR A 130 -12.09 0.16 -13.65
C TYR A 130 -13.60 0.39 -13.77
N ASP A 131 -14.02 1.16 -14.77
CA ASP A 131 -15.43 1.51 -14.99
C ASP A 131 -16.32 0.31 -15.30
N ARG A 132 -15.76 -0.81 -15.76
CA ARG A 132 -16.44 -2.08 -16.04
C ARG A 132 -15.97 -3.21 -15.14
N ILE A 133 -15.75 -2.91 -13.86
CA ILE A 133 -15.29 -3.83 -12.81
C ILE A 133 -13.85 -4.32 -13.08
N ALA A 134 -13.63 -5.18 -14.09
CA ALA A 134 -12.34 -5.82 -14.36
C ALA A 134 -11.58 -5.24 -15.56
N HIS A 135 -12.21 -4.41 -16.37
CA HIS A 135 -11.69 -3.82 -17.59
C HIS A 135 -12.36 -2.49 -17.92
N GLY A 136 -11.95 -1.85 -19.01
CA GLY A 136 -12.47 -0.56 -19.43
C GLY A 136 -11.51 0.58 -19.06
N LYS A 137 -12.04 1.77 -18.84
CA LYS A 137 -11.23 2.91 -18.42
C LYS A 137 -10.69 2.64 -17.04
N ARG A 138 -9.37 2.71 -16.91
CA ARG A 138 -8.68 2.62 -15.63
C ARG A 138 -8.71 3.98 -14.94
N ASP A 139 -8.91 3.94 -13.63
CA ASP A 139 -8.93 5.10 -12.76
C ASP A 139 -7.97 4.85 -11.58
N ASP A 140 -6.91 5.65 -11.51
CA ASP A 140 -5.92 5.60 -10.44
C ASP A 140 -6.07 6.84 -9.56
N TYR A 141 -6.16 6.65 -8.27
CA TYR A 141 -6.34 7.74 -7.31
C TYR A 141 -5.74 7.40 -5.95
N VAL A 142 -5.52 8.43 -5.15
CA VAL A 142 -5.19 8.33 -3.73
C VAL A 142 -6.43 8.67 -2.93
N ARG A 143 -6.82 7.80 -2.02
CA ARG A 143 -7.84 8.06 -1.00
C ARG A 143 -7.20 8.23 0.36
N LEU A 144 -7.51 9.33 1.03
CA LEU A 144 -7.08 9.62 2.38
C LEU A 144 -8.23 9.41 3.34
N HIS A 145 -8.05 8.59 4.37
CA HIS A 145 -9.02 8.34 5.42
C HIS A 145 -8.56 8.93 6.74
N ASP A 146 -9.50 9.45 7.54
CA ASP A 146 -9.27 9.70 8.95
C ASP A 146 -9.13 8.35 9.68
N ALA A 147 -8.07 8.19 10.47
CA ALA A 147 -7.75 6.89 11.08
C ALA A 147 -8.67 6.48 12.24
N GLN A 148 -9.51 7.40 12.75
CA GLN A 148 -10.47 7.11 13.82
C GLN A 148 -11.89 6.90 13.30
N THR A 149 -12.36 7.77 12.40
CA THR A 149 -13.71 7.63 11.84
C THR A 149 -13.74 6.66 10.67
N LEU A 150 -12.60 6.41 10.03
CA LEU A 150 -12.39 5.64 8.80
C LEU A 150 -13.10 6.26 7.58
N GLU A 151 -13.67 7.45 7.74
CA GLU A 151 -14.30 8.19 6.64
C GLU A 151 -13.25 8.73 5.66
N PRO A 152 -13.54 8.73 4.35
CA PRO A 152 -12.69 9.36 3.38
C PRO A 152 -12.72 10.89 3.55
N VAL A 153 -11.54 11.50 3.67
CA VAL A 153 -11.38 12.96 3.79
C VAL A 153 -10.88 13.60 2.50
N ALA A 154 -10.36 12.81 1.58
CA ALA A 154 -9.99 13.24 0.23
C ALA A 154 -9.91 12.05 -0.73
N ASP A 155 -10.33 12.28 -1.98
CA ASP A 155 -10.02 11.49 -3.17
C ASP A 155 -9.27 12.38 -4.15
N ILE A 156 -8.09 11.94 -4.58
CA ILE A 156 -7.21 12.73 -5.42
C ILE A 156 -6.78 11.88 -6.62
N ASP A 157 -7.24 12.26 -7.80
CA ASP A 157 -6.95 11.54 -9.05
C ASP A 157 -5.47 11.58 -9.38
N ILE A 158 -4.95 10.47 -9.87
CA ILE A 158 -3.61 10.35 -10.42
C ILE A 158 -3.75 10.21 -11.94
N PRO A 159 -3.31 11.19 -12.73
CA PRO A 159 -3.52 11.18 -14.19
C PRO A 159 -2.66 10.14 -14.92
N GLU A 160 -1.59 9.68 -14.29
CA GLU A 160 -0.66 8.71 -14.87
C GLU A 160 -0.79 7.34 -14.19
N ILE A 161 -0.49 6.28 -14.94
CA ILE A 161 -0.73 4.91 -14.52
C ILE A 161 0.16 4.53 -13.34
N ARG A 162 -0.47 4.25 -12.20
CA ARG A 162 0.17 3.70 -11.00
C ARG A 162 0.79 2.34 -11.28
N PHE A 163 1.96 2.08 -10.71
CA PHE A 163 2.60 0.77 -10.81
C PHE A 163 1.79 -0.31 -10.09
N LEU A 164 1.31 -1.29 -10.84
CA LEU A 164 0.37 -2.31 -10.37
C LEU A 164 0.93 -3.71 -10.66
N THR A 165 1.68 -4.27 -9.73
CA THR A 165 2.32 -5.59 -9.90
C THR A 165 2.01 -6.58 -8.78
N GLY A 166 1.69 -6.12 -7.58
CA GLY A 166 1.38 -6.93 -6.41
C GLY A 166 1.29 -6.07 -5.16
N LEU A 167 1.01 -6.69 -4.01
CA LEU A 167 1.11 -5.99 -2.73
C LEU A 167 2.57 -5.81 -2.35
N ILE A 168 3.17 -4.71 -2.76
CA ILE A 168 4.51 -4.30 -2.38
C ILE A 168 4.39 -3.03 -1.56
N GLU A 169 4.78 -3.09 -0.29
CA GLU A 169 4.55 -2.03 0.70
C GLU A 169 5.13 -0.69 0.25
N ARG A 170 6.32 -0.70 -0.36
CA ARG A 170 7.07 0.52 -0.66
C ARG A 170 6.86 1.07 -2.07
N LEU A 171 5.76 0.71 -2.74
CA LEU A 171 5.36 1.38 -3.99
C LEU A 171 4.58 2.68 -3.76
N SER A 172 4.25 2.98 -2.51
CA SER A 172 3.72 4.29 -2.11
C SER A 172 4.15 4.60 -0.68
N ALA A 173 4.27 5.87 -0.35
CA ALA A 173 4.66 6.32 0.98
C ALA A 173 4.14 7.73 1.28
N PHE A 174 3.92 8.05 2.56
CA PHE A 174 3.88 9.44 3.01
C PHE A 174 5.29 10.03 3.01
N SER A 175 5.41 11.33 2.71
CA SER A 175 6.61 12.08 3.05
C SER A 175 6.82 12.08 4.57
N THR A 176 8.04 12.34 5.03
CA THR A 176 8.35 12.27 6.48
C THR A 176 7.62 13.34 7.31
N ASP A 177 7.12 14.39 6.68
CA ASP A 177 6.33 15.47 7.29
C ASP A 177 4.81 15.33 7.07
N ASP A 178 4.36 14.20 6.52
CA ASP A 178 2.96 13.92 6.15
C ASP A 178 2.31 14.92 5.18
N LYS A 179 3.09 15.80 4.55
CA LYS A 179 2.57 16.81 3.62
C LYS A 179 2.20 16.22 2.27
N PHE A 180 2.94 15.22 1.82
CA PHE A 180 2.77 14.60 0.52
C PHE A 180 2.56 13.09 0.62
N MET A 181 1.84 12.54 -0.36
CA MET A 181 1.95 11.13 -0.71
C MET A 181 2.73 10.97 -2.01
N LEU A 182 3.62 9.98 -1.99
CA LEU A 182 4.48 9.58 -3.09
C LEU A 182 3.94 8.26 -3.64
N VAL A 183 3.67 8.19 -4.95
CA VAL A 183 3.07 7.01 -5.57
C VAL A 183 3.88 6.58 -6.78
N GLN A 184 4.39 5.35 -6.78
CA GLN A 184 5.13 4.80 -7.91
C GLN A 184 4.23 4.69 -9.14
N GLN A 185 4.70 5.23 -10.26
CA GLN A 185 4.06 5.23 -11.56
C GLN A 185 4.90 4.46 -12.59
N PHE A 186 4.25 4.00 -13.63
CA PHE A 186 4.91 3.17 -14.64
C PHE A 186 4.71 3.68 -16.08
N SER A 187 3.64 4.39 -16.36
CA SER A 187 3.32 4.85 -17.71
C SER A 187 2.86 6.31 -17.67
N PRO A 188 3.27 7.15 -18.64
CA PRO A 188 4.04 6.83 -19.85
C PRO A 188 5.52 6.54 -19.60
N SER A 189 6.07 6.95 -18.46
CA SER A 189 7.44 6.65 -18.03
C SER A 189 7.46 6.19 -16.58
N SER A 190 8.56 5.56 -16.15
CA SER A 190 8.76 5.25 -14.74
C SER A 190 8.95 6.54 -13.94
N GLY A 191 8.18 6.69 -12.86
CA GLY A 191 8.20 7.91 -12.07
C GLY A 191 7.56 7.75 -10.70
N VAL A 192 7.57 8.84 -9.95
CA VAL A 192 6.87 8.98 -8.68
C VAL A 192 5.92 10.16 -8.75
N GLY A 193 4.63 9.91 -8.64
CA GLY A 193 3.60 10.94 -8.53
C GLY A 193 3.68 11.62 -7.17
N LEU A 194 3.72 12.94 -7.19
CA LEU A 194 3.67 13.79 -6.01
C LEU A 194 2.23 14.26 -5.79
N VAL A 195 1.64 13.89 -4.65
CA VAL A 195 0.28 14.26 -4.26
C VAL A 195 0.34 15.15 -3.02
N ASP A 196 -0.09 16.40 -3.16
CA ASP A 196 -0.18 17.35 -2.04
C ASP A 196 -1.48 17.09 -1.26
N LEU A 197 -1.34 16.72 0.00
CA LEU A 197 -2.47 16.35 0.86
C LEU A 197 -3.18 17.56 1.48
N GLU A 198 -2.48 18.68 1.63
CA GLU A 198 -3.07 19.92 2.13
C GLU A 198 -3.94 20.57 1.05
N GLN A 199 -3.40 20.67 -0.17
CA GLN A 199 -4.13 21.21 -1.31
C GLN A 199 -5.06 20.19 -1.97
N LYS A 200 -5.00 18.91 -1.55
CA LYS A 200 -5.79 17.78 -2.07
C LYS A 200 -5.71 17.68 -3.60
N LYS A 201 -4.49 17.73 -4.12
CA LYS A 201 -4.27 17.69 -5.58
C LYS A 201 -3.02 16.91 -5.95
N TYR A 202 -3.07 16.34 -7.14
CA TYR A 202 -1.88 15.84 -7.82
C TYR A 202 -1.03 17.02 -8.29
N VAL A 203 0.27 16.98 -8.00
CA VAL A 203 1.21 18.05 -8.37
C VAL A 203 1.88 17.73 -9.69
N LYS A 204 2.61 16.63 -9.75
CA LYS A 204 3.45 16.27 -10.90
C LYS A 204 4.00 14.86 -10.76
N THR A 205 4.36 14.24 -11.88
CA THR A 205 5.25 13.07 -11.92
C THR A 205 6.70 13.52 -11.86
N MET A 206 7.45 12.99 -10.91
CA MET A 206 8.90 13.07 -10.84
C MET A 206 9.48 11.88 -11.59
N GLU A 207 10.17 12.11 -12.72
CA GLU A 207 10.74 11.02 -13.52
C GLU A 207 11.90 10.35 -12.79
N VAL A 208 11.87 9.04 -12.67
CA VAL A 208 12.90 8.21 -12.03
C VAL A 208 13.08 6.93 -12.86
N PRO A 209 14.04 6.90 -13.77
CA PRO A 209 14.23 5.74 -14.64
C PRO A 209 14.81 4.55 -13.87
N ASP A 210 14.33 3.34 -14.17
CA ASP A 210 14.87 2.05 -13.71
C ASP A 210 15.00 1.84 -12.20
N CYS A 211 14.26 2.64 -11.39
CA CYS A 211 14.25 2.50 -9.94
C CYS A 211 12.84 2.28 -9.41
N TYR A 212 12.71 1.56 -8.30
CA TYR A 212 11.44 1.25 -7.65
C TYR A 212 11.62 1.14 -6.13
N HIS A 213 10.53 1.01 -5.38
CA HIS A 213 10.43 1.20 -3.94
C HIS A 213 10.74 2.66 -3.51
N ILE A 214 9.89 3.20 -2.66
CA ILE A 214 9.99 4.57 -2.17
C ILE A 214 10.34 4.53 -0.69
N PHE A 215 11.50 5.08 -0.32
CA PHE A 215 12.00 5.16 1.04
C PHE A 215 12.17 6.62 1.46
N PRO A 216 11.13 7.27 2.02
CA PRO A 216 11.25 8.64 2.51
C PRO A 216 12.28 8.72 3.63
N ALA A 217 13.26 9.63 3.52
CA ALA A 217 14.40 9.66 4.45
C ALA A 217 14.54 10.98 5.21
N ALA A 218 14.00 12.05 4.65
CA ALA A 218 13.96 13.38 5.27
C ALA A 218 12.85 14.19 4.63
N LYS A 219 12.62 15.41 5.10
CA LYS A 219 11.68 16.32 4.47
C LYS A 219 12.03 16.50 2.99
N GLN A 220 11.06 16.25 2.11
CA GLN A 220 11.22 16.38 0.66
C GLN A 220 12.43 15.61 0.09
N ASN A 221 12.68 14.44 0.65
CA ASN A 221 13.77 13.56 0.21
C ASN A 221 13.36 12.09 0.35
N PHE A 222 13.61 11.30 -0.68
CA PHE A 222 13.41 9.85 -0.65
C PHE A 222 14.50 9.12 -1.44
N PHE A 223 14.63 7.83 -1.19
CA PHE A 223 15.49 6.95 -1.96
C PHE A 223 14.66 5.91 -2.70
N MET A 224 15.22 5.40 -3.80
CA MET A 224 14.66 4.30 -4.56
C MET A 224 15.75 3.29 -4.89
N HIS A 225 15.38 2.01 -4.97
CA HIS A 225 16.28 0.94 -5.39
C HIS A 225 16.33 0.86 -6.91
N CYS A 226 17.52 0.89 -7.47
CA CYS A 226 17.74 0.86 -8.90
C CYS A 226 18.21 -0.51 -9.38
N ARG A 227 18.00 -0.78 -10.65
CA ARG A 227 18.31 -2.05 -11.30
C ARG A 227 19.79 -2.46 -11.19
N ASP A 228 20.70 -1.49 -11.15
CA ASP A 228 22.14 -1.72 -11.02
C ASP A 228 22.60 -2.09 -9.59
N GLY A 229 21.67 -2.15 -8.63
CA GLY A 229 21.96 -2.42 -7.22
C GLY A 229 22.40 -1.19 -6.42
N SER A 230 22.23 0.02 -6.96
CA SER A 230 22.40 1.28 -6.24
C SER A 230 21.10 1.76 -5.64
N LEU A 231 21.15 2.82 -4.82
CA LEU A 231 20.00 3.63 -4.47
C LEU A 231 20.08 4.98 -5.18
N LEU A 232 18.96 5.43 -5.74
CA LEU A 232 18.78 6.78 -6.24
C LEU A 232 18.22 7.65 -5.12
N GLN A 233 18.95 8.67 -4.70
CA GLN A 233 18.45 9.72 -3.83
C GLN A 233 17.76 10.78 -4.67
N VAL A 234 16.53 11.14 -4.30
CA VAL A 234 15.71 12.16 -4.96
C VAL A 234 15.33 13.21 -3.93
N ALA A 235 15.89 14.41 -4.06
CA ALA A 235 15.42 15.60 -3.37
C ALA A 235 14.42 16.32 -4.27
N TYR A 236 13.31 16.82 -3.73
CA TYR A 236 12.24 17.47 -4.49
C TYR A 236 11.71 18.70 -3.76
N ASP A 237 11.09 19.62 -4.51
CA ASP A 237 10.37 20.76 -3.96
C ASP A 237 8.85 20.58 -4.01
N ASP A 238 8.08 21.55 -3.52
CA ASP A 238 6.62 21.53 -3.50
C ASP A 238 5.99 21.50 -4.91
N GLN A 239 6.77 21.84 -5.95
CA GLN A 239 6.36 21.79 -7.35
C GLN A 239 6.79 20.49 -8.06
N GLY A 240 7.45 19.60 -7.36
CA GLY A 240 7.95 18.33 -7.89
C GLY A 240 9.18 18.47 -8.79
N ASN A 241 9.93 19.58 -8.69
CA ASN A 241 11.24 19.67 -9.33
C ASN A 241 12.26 18.88 -8.52
N THR A 242 13.11 18.12 -9.20
CA THR A 242 13.99 17.13 -8.54
C THR A 242 15.47 17.43 -8.72
N LYS A 243 16.24 17.03 -7.71
CA LYS A 243 17.70 16.80 -7.81
C LYS A 243 17.96 15.35 -7.47
N GLN A 244 18.67 14.65 -8.34
CA GLN A 244 18.87 13.21 -8.24
C GLN A 244 20.36 12.88 -8.15
N LYS A 245 20.68 11.86 -7.33
CA LYS A 245 22.05 11.37 -7.14
C LYS A 245 22.06 9.89 -6.82
N ASN A 246 22.79 9.10 -7.61
CA ASN A 246 22.99 7.68 -7.30
C ASN A 246 24.01 7.50 -6.18
N THR A 247 23.77 6.51 -5.34
CA THR A 247 24.75 6.01 -4.38
C THR A 247 25.74 5.05 -5.08
N LYS A 248 26.70 4.54 -4.32
CA LYS A 248 27.41 3.34 -4.77
C LYS A 248 26.48 2.13 -4.79
N VAL A 249 26.79 1.14 -5.62
CA VAL A 249 26.15 -0.18 -5.62
C VAL A 249 26.37 -0.85 -4.27
N PHE A 250 25.31 -1.39 -3.66
CA PHE A 250 25.40 -2.02 -2.34
C PHE A 250 25.16 -3.53 -2.34
N HIS A 251 24.61 -4.09 -3.41
CA HIS A 251 24.50 -5.53 -3.61
C HIS A 251 24.85 -5.92 -5.05
N ALA A 252 25.32 -7.13 -5.25
CA ALA A 252 25.62 -7.65 -6.57
C ALA A 252 24.35 -8.06 -7.33
N GLU A 253 24.41 -8.10 -8.66
CA GLU A 253 23.29 -8.46 -9.52
C GLU A 253 22.69 -9.85 -9.23
N ASN A 254 23.56 -10.80 -8.81
CA ASN A 254 23.13 -12.16 -8.46
C ASN A 254 22.64 -12.33 -7.01
N GLU A 255 22.61 -11.26 -6.22
CA GLU A 255 22.09 -11.24 -4.85
C GLU A 255 20.63 -10.78 -4.88
N TYR A 256 19.73 -11.72 -5.17
CA TYR A 256 18.31 -11.44 -5.32
C TYR A 256 17.65 -11.02 -4.00
N LEU A 257 17.13 -9.81 -3.95
CA LEU A 257 16.46 -9.23 -2.80
C LEU A 257 14.97 -9.60 -2.77
N HIS A 258 14.41 -9.76 -1.57
CA HIS A 258 12.95 -9.91 -1.40
C HIS A 258 12.19 -8.63 -1.80
N ASN A 259 10.95 -8.79 -2.29
CA ASN A 259 10.15 -7.65 -2.77
C ASN A 259 9.68 -6.70 -1.65
N ASN A 260 9.58 -7.18 -0.42
CA ASN A 260 9.13 -6.40 0.73
C ASN A 260 10.24 -6.32 1.78
N PRO A 261 11.12 -5.29 1.72
CA PRO A 261 12.05 -5.00 2.79
C PRO A 261 11.34 -4.38 3.99
N TYR A 262 11.95 -4.43 5.17
CA TYR A 262 11.59 -3.55 6.26
C TYR A 262 12.20 -2.16 6.05
N TYR A 263 11.40 -1.14 6.23
CA TYR A 263 11.88 0.24 6.27
C TYR A 263 11.12 1.07 7.31
N SER A 264 11.87 1.81 8.12
CA SER A 264 11.33 2.78 9.07
C SER A 264 11.56 4.19 8.55
N ASN A 265 10.46 4.93 8.30
CA ASN A 265 10.54 6.33 7.90
C ASN A 265 11.13 7.20 9.02
N SER A 266 10.76 6.93 10.28
CA SER A 266 11.18 7.71 11.45
C SER A 266 12.66 7.54 11.78
N ALA A 267 13.25 6.38 11.48
CA ALA A 267 14.66 6.07 11.74
C ALA A 267 15.54 6.06 10.48
N GLY A 268 14.96 6.21 9.28
CA GLY A 268 15.67 6.04 8.02
C GLY A 268 16.32 4.66 7.88
N ARG A 269 15.78 3.64 8.57
CA ARG A 269 16.42 2.33 8.69
C ARG A 269 15.88 1.35 7.68
N LEU A 270 16.73 0.89 6.75
CA LEU A 270 16.44 -0.13 5.76
C LEU A 270 17.07 -1.46 6.17
N VAL A 271 16.27 -2.55 6.09
CA VAL A 271 16.72 -3.95 6.31
C VAL A 271 16.16 -4.80 5.17
N TRP A 272 17.05 -5.37 4.37
CA TRP A 272 16.68 -6.05 3.13
C TRP A 272 17.31 -7.44 3.03
N PRO A 273 16.54 -8.52 3.22
CA PRO A 273 17.06 -9.87 3.07
C PRO A 273 17.16 -10.28 1.59
N THR A 274 18.21 -11.05 1.28
CA THR A 274 18.28 -11.80 0.02
C THR A 274 17.49 -13.10 0.13
N TYR A 275 17.20 -13.74 -0.99
CA TYR A 275 16.56 -15.06 -1.02
C TYR A 275 17.36 -16.15 -0.28
N GLU A 276 18.66 -15.95 -0.06
CA GLU A 276 19.57 -16.91 0.61
C GLU A 276 19.83 -16.57 2.09
N GLY A 277 19.33 -15.42 2.58
CA GLY A 277 19.40 -15.05 4.00
C GLY A 277 20.53 -14.12 4.39
N LYS A 278 21.32 -13.61 3.45
CA LYS A 278 22.18 -12.45 3.66
C LYS A 278 21.30 -11.20 3.79
N ILE A 279 21.57 -10.35 4.75
CA ILE A 279 20.78 -9.14 5.00
C ILE A 279 21.62 -7.91 4.72
N PHE A 280 21.19 -7.11 3.78
CA PHE A 280 21.70 -5.77 3.55
C PHE A 280 20.97 -4.76 4.44
N GLN A 281 21.69 -3.74 4.88
CA GLN A 281 21.16 -2.71 5.75
C GLN A 281 21.74 -1.35 5.37
N ALA A 282 20.90 -0.32 5.48
CA ALA A 282 21.32 1.06 5.31
C ALA A 282 20.63 1.99 6.31
N LYS A 283 21.26 3.13 6.60
CA LYS A 283 20.63 4.30 7.18
C LYS A 283 20.53 5.35 6.10
N LEU A 284 19.30 5.83 5.86
CA LEU A 284 18.99 6.81 4.85
C LEU A 284 18.70 8.15 5.51
N SER A 285 19.28 9.23 4.99
CA SER A 285 19.10 10.59 5.51
C SER A 285 19.15 11.60 4.35
N ASP A 286 18.94 12.87 4.64
CA ASP A 286 19.11 13.96 3.69
C ASP A 286 20.55 14.08 3.15
N SER A 287 21.54 13.73 3.97
CA SER A 287 22.95 13.74 3.58
C SER A 287 23.36 12.56 2.70
N GLY A 288 22.54 11.49 2.62
CA GLY A 288 22.82 10.32 1.79
C GLY A 288 22.49 8.99 2.46
N ALA A 289 23.04 7.90 1.89
CA ALA A 289 22.90 6.55 2.41
C ALA A 289 24.20 6.05 3.05
N GLU A 290 24.13 5.66 4.32
CA GLU A 290 25.18 4.93 5.04
C GLU A 290 24.88 3.43 4.92
N PHE A 291 25.63 2.70 4.09
CA PHE A 291 25.49 1.25 3.98
C PHE A 291 26.26 0.57 5.12
N LEU A 292 25.56 -0.25 5.89
CA LEU A 292 26.11 -1.02 6.98
C LEU A 292 26.71 -2.33 6.46
N LYS A 293 27.56 -2.97 7.27
CA LYS A 293 28.09 -4.28 6.93
C LYS A 293 26.94 -5.30 6.81
N PRO A 294 26.83 -6.02 5.69
CA PRO A 294 25.84 -7.07 5.56
C PRO A 294 26.04 -8.16 6.62
N ILE A 295 24.96 -8.77 7.07
CA ILE A 295 24.99 -9.84 8.07
C ILE A 295 24.44 -11.14 7.49
N GLU A 296 24.97 -12.27 7.99
CA GLU A 296 24.52 -13.61 7.66
C GLU A 296 23.76 -14.19 8.86
N ILE A 297 22.48 -14.54 8.65
CA ILE A 297 21.64 -15.07 9.74
C ILE A 297 21.77 -16.59 9.86
N PHE A 298 22.03 -17.29 8.76
CA PHE A 298 22.14 -18.74 8.75
C PHE A 298 23.61 -19.18 8.79
N SER A 299 23.89 -20.16 9.68
CA SER A 299 25.17 -20.84 9.72
C SER A 299 25.40 -21.68 8.45
N ASP A 300 26.66 -22.04 8.17
CA ASP A 300 27.00 -22.90 7.02
C ASP A 300 26.26 -24.25 7.07
N LYS A 301 26.03 -24.79 8.27
CA LYS A 301 25.22 -26.01 8.46
C LYS A 301 23.79 -25.78 7.99
N GLU A 302 23.15 -24.68 8.39
CA GLU A 302 21.76 -24.37 8.03
C GLU A 302 21.63 -24.06 6.53
N LYS A 303 22.62 -23.38 5.94
CA LYS A 303 22.67 -23.17 4.47
C LYS A 303 22.73 -24.53 3.73
N LYS A 304 23.55 -25.48 4.19
CA LYS A 304 23.59 -26.85 3.64
C LYS A 304 22.26 -27.58 3.83
N GLU A 305 21.54 -27.33 4.92
CA GLU A 305 20.21 -27.85 5.19
C GLU A 305 19.09 -27.07 4.44
N LYS A 306 19.47 -26.11 3.58
CA LYS A 306 18.59 -25.28 2.76
C LYS A 306 17.66 -24.35 3.55
N TRP A 307 18.07 -23.91 4.74
CA TRP A 307 17.38 -22.82 5.43
C TRP A 307 17.53 -21.53 4.64
N ALA A 308 16.39 -20.87 4.36
CA ALA A 308 16.35 -19.61 3.64
C ALA A 308 15.09 -18.81 4.00
N PRO A 309 15.08 -17.49 3.80
CA PRO A 309 13.92 -16.66 4.00
C PRO A 309 12.78 -17.04 3.06
N GLY A 310 11.55 -16.80 3.49
CA GLY A 310 10.39 -16.98 2.64
C GLY A 310 9.12 -16.42 3.26
N GLY A 311 8.17 -16.16 2.37
CA GLY A 311 6.94 -15.46 2.66
C GLY A 311 6.79 -14.24 1.76
N TRP A 312 5.66 -13.57 1.89
CA TRP A 312 5.38 -12.36 1.12
C TRP A 312 6.05 -11.12 1.73
N GLN A 313 5.94 -10.97 3.07
CA GLN A 313 6.58 -9.93 3.86
C GLN A 313 7.45 -10.61 4.93
N PRO A 314 8.67 -11.06 4.54
CA PRO A 314 9.43 -11.99 5.36
C PRO A 314 10.25 -11.35 6.47
N VAL A 315 10.37 -10.02 6.51
CA VAL A 315 11.25 -9.33 7.45
C VAL A 315 10.54 -8.22 8.20
N ALA A 316 10.81 -8.13 9.50
CA ALA A 316 10.44 -7.03 10.38
C ALA A 316 11.61 -6.68 11.30
N MET A 317 11.58 -5.51 11.90
CA MET A 317 12.59 -5.06 12.86
C MET A 317 11.93 -4.32 14.01
N HIS A 318 12.44 -4.52 15.23
CA HIS A 318 12.17 -3.65 16.36
C HIS A 318 13.36 -2.69 16.54
N LYS A 319 13.11 -1.39 16.36
CA LYS A 319 14.16 -0.36 16.27
C LYS A 319 14.99 -0.22 17.55
N GLU A 320 14.33 0.02 18.68
CA GLU A 320 15.00 0.24 19.97
C GLU A 320 15.76 -0.99 20.46
N ARG A 321 15.24 -2.19 20.19
CA ARG A 321 15.87 -3.45 20.58
C ARG A 321 16.99 -3.87 19.61
N ASN A 322 17.06 -3.23 18.45
CA ASN A 322 17.97 -3.58 17.35
C ASN A 322 17.86 -5.07 16.95
N GLU A 323 16.62 -5.59 16.93
CA GLU A 323 16.31 -6.99 16.62
C GLU A 323 15.64 -7.11 15.25
N ILE A 324 16.21 -7.95 14.37
CA ILE A 324 15.60 -8.35 13.09
C ILE A 324 14.85 -9.65 13.29
N TYR A 325 13.62 -9.70 12.78
CA TYR A 325 12.75 -10.87 12.73
C TYR A 325 12.66 -11.32 11.27
N LEU A 326 13.03 -12.56 10.98
CA LEU A 326 13.08 -13.09 9.63
C LEU A 326 12.27 -14.38 9.52
N LEU A 327 11.24 -14.38 8.71
CA LEU A 327 10.52 -15.60 8.33
C LEU A 327 11.45 -16.53 7.55
N ALA A 328 11.53 -17.80 7.94
CA ALA A 328 12.43 -18.76 7.34
C ALA A 328 11.93 -20.19 7.47
N ASP A 329 12.31 -21.02 6.51
CA ASP A 329 12.11 -22.46 6.54
C ASP A 329 13.17 -23.17 5.67
N LYS A 330 13.18 -24.51 5.71
CA LYS A 330 13.90 -25.30 4.72
C LYS A 330 13.14 -25.29 3.40
N ARG A 331 13.79 -24.81 2.34
CA ARG A 331 13.12 -24.61 1.06
C ARG A 331 13.98 -24.87 -0.15
N ALA A 332 13.35 -25.18 -1.29
CA ALA A 332 14.03 -25.26 -2.57
C ALA A 332 14.40 -23.85 -3.07
N LYS A 333 15.41 -23.77 -3.91
CA LYS A 333 15.74 -22.52 -4.60
C LYS A 333 14.51 -22.00 -5.38
N TRP A 334 14.33 -20.70 -5.40
CA TRP A 334 13.22 -19.98 -6.08
C TRP A 334 11.83 -20.17 -5.47
N THR A 335 11.73 -20.68 -4.25
CA THR A 335 10.46 -20.77 -3.51
C THR A 335 10.34 -19.69 -2.42
N HIS A 336 11.03 -18.59 -2.57
CA HIS A 336 11.10 -17.48 -1.59
C HIS A 336 9.74 -16.82 -1.27
N LYS A 337 8.74 -16.98 -2.14
CA LYS A 337 7.37 -16.45 -1.89
C LYS A 337 6.46 -17.41 -1.11
N THR A 338 6.88 -18.67 -0.93
CA THR A 338 6.08 -19.61 -0.15
C THR A 338 6.19 -19.30 1.35
N ALA A 339 5.10 -19.55 2.06
CA ALA A 339 5.02 -19.35 3.50
C ALA A 339 6.14 -20.07 4.28
N SER A 340 6.41 -19.62 5.47
CA SER A 340 7.42 -20.18 6.38
C SER A 340 6.81 -20.44 7.76
N ARG A 341 7.35 -21.44 8.45
CA ARG A 341 6.89 -21.81 9.79
C ARG A 341 7.66 -21.11 10.91
N TYR A 342 8.89 -20.69 10.68
CA TYR A 342 9.76 -20.20 11.75
C TYR A 342 10.08 -18.71 11.56
N VAL A 343 10.21 -18.01 12.69
CA VAL A 343 10.81 -16.68 12.74
C VAL A 343 12.16 -16.78 13.45
N VAL A 344 13.23 -16.43 12.74
CA VAL A 344 14.56 -16.31 13.30
C VAL A 344 14.76 -14.87 13.74
N VAL A 345 15.13 -14.69 15.02
CA VAL A 345 15.41 -13.36 15.57
C VAL A 345 16.91 -13.21 15.78
N ALA A 346 17.47 -12.14 15.25
CA ALA A 346 18.89 -11.84 15.34
C ALA A 346 19.14 -10.38 15.71
N ASP A 347 20.29 -10.14 16.34
CA ASP A 347 20.81 -8.80 16.56
C ASP A 347 21.18 -8.16 15.22
N ALA A 348 20.69 -6.95 14.95
CA ALA A 348 20.83 -6.27 13.67
C ALA A 348 22.26 -5.76 13.40
N THR A 349 23.11 -5.66 14.41
CA THR A 349 24.49 -5.22 14.26
C THR A 349 25.43 -6.39 13.96
N THR A 350 25.27 -7.48 14.70
CA THR A 350 26.22 -8.60 14.69
C THR A 350 25.76 -9.79 13.86
N GLY A 351 24.46 -9.88 13.55
CA GLY A 351 23.83 -11.05 12.95
C GLY A 351 23.70 -12.25 13.91
N LYS A 352 24.13 -12.08 15.17
CA LYS A 352 24.02 -13.15 16.16
C LYS A 352 22.57 -13.54 16.40
N ARG A 353 22.25 -14.82 16.21
CA ARG A 353 20.93 -15.35 16.55
C ARG A 353 20.66 -15.20 18.02
N LEU A 354 19.51 -14.61 18.35
CA LEU A 354 19.00 -14.46 19.72
C LEU A 354 18.05 -15.58 20.06
N ARG A 355 17.13 -15.91 19.15
CA ARG A 355 16.11 -16.96 19.32
C ARG A 355 15.51 -17.40 17.98
N ARG A 356 14.77 -18.49 18.00
CA ARG A 356 13.91 -18.95 16.91
C ARG A 356 12.54 -19.27 17.48
N ILE A 357 11.50 -18.72 16.86
CA ILE A 357 10.11 -18.86 17.22
C ILE A 357 9.48 -19.84 16.25
N ASP A 358 8.82 -20.90 16.76
CA ASP A 358 8.01 -21.82 15.97
C ASP A 358 6.56 -21.28 15.96
N MET A 359 6.12 -20.76 14.83
CA MET A 359 4.80 -20.15 14.66
C MET A 359 3.66 -21.17 14.65
N LYS A 360 3.98 -22.46 14.55
CA LYS A 360 3.03 -23.60 14.45
C LYS A 360 2.18 -23.61 13.17
N HIS A 361 2.19 -22.54 12.41
CA HIS A 361 1.44 -22.34 11.18
C HIS A 361 2.36 -21.90 10.05
N ASN A 362 1.91 -22.09 8.82
CA ASN A 362 2.55 -21.51 7.64
C ASN A 362 2.19 -20.01 7.56
N ILE A 363 3.17 -19.16 7.68
CA ILE A 363 3.05 -17.70 7.75
C ILE A 363 3.59 -17.07 6.47
N ASP A 364 2.83 -16.17 5.90
CA ASP A 364 3.20 -15.44 4.68
C ASP A 364 3.81 -14.08 4.98
N SER A 365 3.38 -13.41 6.03
CA SER A 365 3.81 -12.06 6.35
C SER A 365 3.95 -11.83 7.85
N ILE A 366 4.97 -11.05 8.24
CA ILE A 366 5.19 -10.65 9.64
C ILE A 366 5.40 -9.15 9.77
N ALA A 367 5.00 -8.64 10.92
CA ALA A 367 5.34 -7.30 11.41
C ALA A 367 5.57 -7.33 12.92
N VAL A 368 6.26 -6.33 13.46
CA VAL A 368 6.51 -6.19 14.90
C VAL A 368 6.13 -4.79 15.36
N THR A 369 5.36 -4.69 16.43
CA THR A 369 5.02 -3.41 17.03
C THR A 369 6.25 -2.77 17.68
N GLN A 370 6.26 -1.43 17.77
CA GLN A 370 7.45 -0.67 18.23
C GLN A 370 7.40 -0.25 19.70
N ASP A 371 6.48 -0.81 20.47
CA ASP A 371 6.34 -0.53 21.90
C ASP A 371 7.30 -1.37 22.78
N LYS A 372 7.39 -1.02 24.06
CA LYS A 372 8.29 -1.69 25.02
C LYS A 372 8.02 -3.19 25.19
N ASN A 373 6.76 -3.62 25.00
CA ASN A 373 6.34 -5.02 25.01
C ASN A 373 5.91 -5.43 23.61
N PRO A 374 6.87 -5.64 22.70
CA PRO A 374 6.55 -5.80 21.28
C PRO A 374 5.75 -7.06 21.02
N THR A 375 4.80 -6.92 20.14
CA THR A 375 3.98 -8.00 19.60
C THR A 375 4.43 -8.35 18.20
N LEU A 376 4.75 -9.62 17.96
CA LEU A 376 4.96 -10.16 16.62
C LEU A 376 3.59 -10.51 16.04
N ILE A 377 3.25 -9.87 14.94
CA ILE A 377 2.01 -10.07 14.18
C ILE A 377 2.33 -10.93 12.96
N ALA A 378 1.50 -11.91 12.68
CA ALA A 378 1.71 -12.87 11.59
C ALA A 378 0.42 -13.14 10.84
N ALA A 379 0.46 -13.07 9.50
CA ALA A 379 -0.67 -13.38 8.63
C ALA A 379 -0.41 -14.66 7.85
N SER A 380 -1.46 -15.50 7.72
CA SER A 380 -1.45 -16.74 6.96
C SER A 380 -2.52 -16.71 5.89
N LEU A 381 -2.11 -16.87 4.63
CA LEU A 381 -3.03 -17.03 3.51
C LEU A 381 -3.75 -18.36 3.57
N GLU A 382 -3.03 -19.42 3.92
CA GLU A 382 -3.56 -20.79 3.98
C GLU A 382 -4.73 -20.89 4.97
N HIS A 383 -4.53 -20.32 6.16
CA HIS A 383 -5.55 -20.36 7.23
C HIS A 383 -6.51 -19.16 7.20
N LYS A 384 -6.25 -18.15 6.35
CA LYS A 384 -6.99 -16.87 6.31
C LYS A 384 -7.09 -16.24 7.69
N SER A 385 -5.99 -16.26 8.42
CA SER A 385 -5.94 -15.92 9.83
C SER A 385 -4.81 -14.93 10.12
N VAL A 386 -4.98 -14.19 11.21
CA VAL A 386 -3.92 -13.40 11.83
C VAL A 386 -3.63 -13.95 13.23
N TYR A 387 -2.36 -14.06 13.56
CA TYR A 387 -1.85 -14.53 14.85
C TYR A 387 -0.98 -13.46 15.47
N THR A 388 -0.99 -13.41 16.81
CA THR A 388 -0.07 -12.56 17.57
C THR A 388 0.72 -13.37 18.58
N PHE A 389 1.97 -12.99 18.75
CA PHE A 389 2.91 -13.62 19.67
C PHE A 389 3.65 -12.56 20.47
N ASP A 390 4.02 -12.87 21.69
CA ASP A 390 5.03 -12.11 22.42
C ASP A 390 6.34 -12.19 21.63
N ALA A 391 6.81 -11.04 21.13
CA ALA A 391 8.00 -10.98 20.28
C ALA A 391 9.28 -11.36 21.05
N LEU A 392 9.29 -11.28 22.40
CA LEU A 392 10.47 -11.53 23.21
C LEU A 392 10.71 -13.03 23.44
N ASN A 393 9.64 -13.80 23.59
CA ASN A 393 9.73 -15.22 23.94
C ASN A 393 8.99 -16.17 22.98
N GLY A 394 8.21 -15.63 22.05
CA GLY A 394 7.46 -16.39 21.05
C GLY A 394 6.19 -17.05 21.60
N LYS A 395 5.72 -16.65 22.80
CA LYS A 395 4.47 -17.18 23.35
C LYS A 395 3.28 -16.72 22.53
N PRO A 396 2.38 -17.60 22.07
CA PRO A 396 1.13 -17.20 21.45
C PRO A 396 0.29 -16.31 22.38
N LEU A 397 -0.28 -15.23 21.83
CA LEU A 397 -1.12 -14.28 22.56
C LEU A 397 -2.58 -14.39 22.13
N ALA A 398 -2.86 -14.22 20.84
CA ALA A 398 -4.19 -14.26 20.27
C ALA A 398 -4.17 -14.71 18.82
N SER A 399 -5.32 -15.12 18.32
CA SER A 399 -5.56 -15.37 16.89
C SER A 399 -6.96 -14.92 16.50
N MET A 400 -7.14 -14.64 15.22
CA MET A 400 -8.44 -14.35 14.61
C MET A 400 -8.48 -15.00 13.23
N ASP A 401 -9.51 -15.79 13.00
CA ASP A 401 -9.75 -16.49 11.74
C ASP A 401 -10.71 -15.70 10.84
N GLU A 402 -10.91 -16.18 9.61
CA GLU A 402 -11.82 -15.60 8.62
C GLU A 402 -11.48 -14.14 8.25
N MET A 403 -10.19 -13.83 8.24
CA MET A 403 -9.67 -12.50 7.91
C MET A 403 -9.66 -12.24 6.39
N GLY A 404 -10.84 -12.35 5.78
CA GLY A 404 -11.00 -12.13 4.35
C GLY A 404 -10.66 -13.35 3.48
N LYS A 405 -10.26 -13.12 2.24
CA LYS A 405 -9.94 -14.16 1.25
C LYS A 405 -8.45 -14.51 1.19
N ALA A 406 -7.61 -13.49 1.32
CA ALA A 406 -6.16 -13.61 1.18
C ALA A 406 -5.43 -12.55 2.01
N PRO A 407 -5.51 -12.57 3.36
CA PRO A 407 -4.81 -11.61 4.21
C PRO A 407 -3.30 -11.71 3.98
N GLN A 408 -2.71 -10.72 3.30
CA GLN A 408 -1.38 -10.88 2.74
C GLN A 408 -0.34 -9.89 3.25
N MET A 409 -0.74 -8.66 3.60
CA MET A 409 0.22 -7.65 4.02
C MET A 409 -0.19 -7.03 5.35
N ILE A 410 0.80 -6.78 6.20
CA ILE A 410 0.62 -6.12 7.49
C ILE A 410 1.35 -4.77 7.46
N VAL A 411 0.61 -3.69 7.66
CA VAL A 411 1.17 -2.34 7.78
C VAL A 411 1.05 -1.90 9.24
N THR A 412 2.16 -1.57 9.87
CA THR A 412 2.20 -1.11 11.28
C THR A 412 2.50 0.38 11.37
N MET A 413 2.23 0.94 12.53
CA MET A 413 2.67 2.30 12.84
C MET A 413 4.19 2.33 13.04
N ASP A 414 4.84 3.30 12.43
CA ASP A 414 6.29 3.52 12.53
C ASP A 414 6.61 4.54 13.66
N LYS A 415 6.11 4.27 14.88
CA LYS A 415 6.28 5.14 16.05
C LYS A 415 7.42 4.69 16.95
#